data_86c6593fe47fa699902b166a5dab494d
#
_entry.id   86c6593fe47fa699902b166a5dab494d
#
_cell.length_a   1.000
_cell.length_b   1.000
_cell.length_c   1.000
_cell.angle_alpha   90.00
_cell.angle_beta   90.00
_cell.angle_gamma   90.00
#
_symmetry.space_group_name_H-M   'P 1'
#
loop_
_entity.id
_entity.type
_entity.pdbx_description
1 polymer ?
#
loop_
_entity_poly.entity_id
_entity_poly.type
_entity_poly.pdbx_seq_one_letter_code
_entity_poly.pdbx_strand_id
1 'polypeptide(L)'
;MIYLANGFSPSMLSRLPLDVEFKEIDKNEFCEAVKRAINSIGHIGTIDLVNRLCGTSLSMNRISIKVEVGDEIYIVLLTIRLEEGKILKAEEIEQMYKDGKVKFLKAEIYGAVLKELSNCENRCDEITYDILANKAKTG
;
A
#
# COMPACT_ATOMS: atom_id res chain seq x y z
N MET A 1 2.52 -7.81 -9.21
CA MET A 1 1.25 -8.04 -8.48
C MET A 1 0.83 -6.77 -7.77
N ILE A 2 -0.46 -6.54 -7.73
CA ILE A 2 -1.05 -5.38 -7.05
C ILE A 2 -1.95 -5.91 -5.93
N TYR A 3 -1.75 -5.39 -4.72
CA TYR A 3 -2.49 -5.81 -3.54
C TYR A 3 -3.24 -4.64 -2.93
N LEU A 4 -4.38 -4.94 -2.31
CA LEU A 4 -5.16 -4.01 -1.51
C LEU A 4 -5.08 -4.42 -0.05
N ALA A 5 -4.73 -3.50 0.84
CA ALA A 5 -4.60 -3.76 2.27
C ALA A 5 -5.11 -2.59 3.10
N ASN A 6 -5.32 -2.82 4.39
CA ASN A 6 -5.70 -1.77 5.33
C ASN A 6 -4.56 -1.38 6.29
N GLY A 7 -3.34 -1.77 5.96
CA GLY A 7 -2.15 -1.45 6.72
C GLY A 7 -0.93 -2.12 6.12
N PHE A 8 0.22 -1.84 6.68
CA PHE A 8 1.48 -2.43 6.25
C PHE A 8 2.25 -2.98 7.47
N SER A 9 2.83 -4.15 7.28
CA SER A 9 3.70 -4.77 8.27
C SER A 9 4.94 -5.31 7.56
N PRO A 10 6.13 -5.21 8.17
CA PRO A 10 7.34 -5.82 7.60
C PRO A 10 7.22 -7.32 7.30
N SER A 11 6.33 -8.02 7.99
CA SER A 11 6.05 -9.44 7.72
C SER A 11 5.47 -9.68 6.34
N MET A 12 4.96 -8.65 5.67
CA MET A 12 4.47 -8.73 4.29
C MET A 12 5.60 -8.83 3.28
N LEU A 13 6.82 -8.44 3.66
CA LEU A 13 7.98 -8.56 2.77
C LEU A 13 8.44 -10.01 2.72
N SER A 14 8.63 -10.54 1.50
CA SER A 14 9.00 -11.94 1.30
C SER A 14 10.42 -12.24 1.78
N ARG A 15 11.27 -11.22 1.79
CA ARG A 15 12.66 -11.32 2.24
C ARG A 15 13.16 -9.96 2.70
N LEU A 16 14.29 -9.92 3.34
CA LEU A 16 15.00 -8.70 3.76
C LEU A 16 16.47 -8.84 3.35
N PRO A 17 17.17 -7.76 3.02
CA PRO A 17 16.71 -6.37 3.05
C PRO A 17 15.88 -6.00 1.79
N LEU A 18 14.89 -5.16 1.98
CA LEU A 18 14.11 -4.54 0.89
C LEU A 18 13.81 -3.11 1.29
N ASP A 19 13.70 -2.23 0.29
CA ASP A 19 13.28 -0.86 0.50
C ASP A 19 11.82 -0.70 0.10
N VAL A 20 11.09 0.11 0.84
CA VAL A 20 9.68 0.38 0.57
C VAL A 20 9.48 1.88 0.49
N GLU A 21 8.91 2.35 -0.62
CA GLU A 21 8.54 3.75 -0.78
C GLU A 21 7.04 3.90 -0.60
N PHE A 22 6.63 4.75 0.35
CA PHE A 22 5.24 5.10 0.56
C PHE A 22 4.96 6.46 -0.04
N LYS A 23 3.84 6.59 -0.75
CA LYS A 23 3.33 7.89 -1.17
C LYS A 23 1.84 7.99 -0.89
N GLU A 24 1.42 9.20 -0.53
CA GLU A 24 0.00 9.50 -0.43
C GLU A 24 -0.56 9.72 -1.84
N ILE A 25 -1.70 9.11 -2.13
CA ILE A 25 -2.37 9.20 -3.42
C ILE A 25 -3.80 9.69 -3.21
N ASP A 26 -4.45 10.15 -4.28
CA ASP A 26 -5.83 10.59 -4.18
C ASP A 26 -6.81 9.41 -4.27
N LYS A 27 -8.07 9.70 -3.98
CA LYS A 27 -9.14 8.70 -4.00
C LYS A 27 -9.30 8.07 -5.39
N ASN A 28 -9.18 8.86 -6.45
CA ASN A 28 -9.38 8.37 -7.80
C ASN A 28 -8.31 7.34 -8.18
N GLU A 29 -7.06 7.63 -7.90
CA GLU A 29 -5.96 6.70 -8.15
C GLU A 29 -6.14 5.41 -7.34
N PHE A 30 -6.51 5.55 -6.06
CA PHE A 30 -6.75 4.41 -5.19
C PHE A 30 -7.89 3.53 -5.73
N CYS A 31 -9.02 4.15 -6.06
CA CYS A 31 -10.20 3.41 -6.54
C CYS A 31 -9.96 2.70 -7.87
N GLU A 32 -9.16 3.29 -8.76
CA GLU A 32 -8.79 2.61 -10.01
C GLU A 32 -7.93 1.38 -9.74
N ALA A 33 -7.00 1.47 -8.79
CA ALA A 33 -6.15 0.33 -8.42
C ALA A 33 -6.95 -0.79 -7.75
N VAL A 34 -7.93 -0.45 -6.92
CA VAL A 34 -8.78 -1.41 -6.21
C VAL A 34 -9.46 -2.38 -7.18
N LYS A 35 -9.86 -1.91 -8.36
CA LYS A 35 -10.56 -2.73 -9.36
C LYS A 35 -9.71 -3.89 -9.89
N ARG A 36 -8.39 -3.82 -9.77
CA ARG A 36 -7.46 -4.85 -10.30
C ARG A 36 -6.53 -5.42 -9.23
N ALA A 37 -6.72 -5.03 -7.98
CA ALA A 37 -5.88 -5.48 -6.87
C ALA A 37 -6.39 -6.77 -6.25
N ILE A 38 -5.47 -7.55 -5.70
CA ILE A 38 -5.81 -8.70 -4.87
C ILE A 38 -6.17 -8.16 -3.48
N ASN A 39 -7.41 -8.35 -3.06
CA ASN A 39 -7.89 -7.86 -1.78
C ASN A 39 -7.37 -8.73 -0.64
N SER A 40 -6.83 -8.10 0.40
CA SER A 40 -6.40 -8.77 1.63
C SER A 40 -7.05 -8.17 2.88
N ILE A 41 -8.07 -7.34 2.70
CA ILE A 41 -8.75 -6.69 3.83
C ILE A 41 -9.72 -7.67 4.48
N GLY A 42 -9.47 -7.97 5.75
CA GLY A 42 -10.31 -8.87 6.55
C GLY A 42 -11.16 -8.18 7.60
N HIS A 43 -11.44 -6.89 7.44
CA HIS A 43 -12.25 -6.10 8.36
C HIS A 43 -13.46 -5.54 7.63
N ILE A 44 -14.68 -5.91 8.08
CA ILE A 44 -15.92 -5.58 7.36
C ILE A 44 -16.15 -4.07 7.27
N GLY A 45 -15.86 -3.33 8.33
CA GLY A 45 -16.03 -1.87 8.33
C GLY A 45 -15.14 -1.19 7.31
N THR A 46 -13.91 -1.66 7.14
CA THR A 46 -12.99 -1.13 6.15
C THR A 46 -13.43 -1.49 4.73
N ILE A 47 -13.93 -2.70 4.51
CA ILE A 47 -14.47 -3.13 3.22
C ILE A 47 -15.69 -2.28 2.83
N ASP A 48 -16.60 -2.05 3.76
CA ASP A 48 -17.77 -1.19 3.52
C ASP A 48 -17.35 0.22 3.12
N LEU A 49 -16.34 0.76 3.80
CA LEU A 49 -15.80 2.08 3.49
C LEU A 49 -15.21 2.13 2.08
N VAL A 50 -14.39 1.16 1.69
CA VAL A 50 -13.80 1.10 0.36
C VAL A 50 -14.89 0.97 -0.70
N ASN A 51 -15.84 0.05 -0.49
CA ASN A 51 -16.94 -0.16 -1.43
C ASN A 51 -17.75 1.12 -1.63
N ARG A 52 -18.02 1.83 -0.55
CA ARG A 52 -18.79 3.07 -0.60
C ARG A 52 -18.05 4.16 -1.35
N LEU A 53 -16.77 4.36 -1.02
CA LEU A 53 -15.97 5.43 -1.63
C LEU A 53 -15.62 5.13 -3.08
N CYS A 54 -15.44 3.87 -3.44
CA CYS A 54 -14.98 3.47 -4.78
C CYS A 54 -16.09 2.90 -5.67
N GLY A 55 -17.29 2.70 -5.15
CA GLY A 55 -18.38 2.10 -5.92
C GLY A 55 -18.12 0.65 -6.30
N THR A 56 -17.42 -0.09 -5.43
CA THR A 56 -17.08 -1.49 -5.64
C THR A 56 -17.97 -2.41 -4.80
N SER A 57 -17.83 -3.73 -5.02
CA SER A 57 -18.60 -4.75 -4.30
C SER A 57 -17.66 -5.83 -3.75
N LEU A 58 -16.59 -5.40 -3.10
CA LEU A 58 -15.62 -6.32 -2.50
C LEU A 58 -16.21 -7.02 -1.27
N SER A 59 -15.76 -8.25 -1.03
CA SER A 59 -16.03 -9.00 0.20
C SER A 59 -14.76 -9.06 1.04
N MET A 60 -14.92 -9.32 2.35
CA MET A 60 -13.75 -9.56 3.19
C MET A 60 -12.93 -10.72 2.64
N ASN A 61 -11.60 -10.56 2.70
CA ASN A 61 -10.69 -11.61 2.28
C ASN A 61 -9.45 -11.58 3.19
N ARG A 62 -9.56 -12.23 4.32
CA ARG A 62 -8.49 -12.24 5.34
C ARG A 62 -7.41 -13.22 4.91
N ILE A 63 -6.45 -12.73 4.14
CA ILE A 63 -5.30 -13.51 3.68
C ILE A 63 -4.01 -12.81 4.09
N SER A 64 -2.94 -13.58 4.22
CA SER A 64 -1.58 -13.04 4.41
C SER A 64 -0.95 -12.83 3.05
N ILE A 65 -0.45 -11.63 2.80
CA ILE A 65 0.25 -11.34 1.56
C ILE A 65 1.75 -11.34 1.76
N LYS A 66 2.48 -11.73 0.71
CA LYS A 66 3.93 -11.64 0.64
C LYS A 66 4.29 -10.91 -0.64
N VAL A 67 5.07 -9.84 -0.50
CA VAL A 67 5.42 -8.99 -1.64
C VAL A 67 6.90 -9.07 -1.96
N GLU A 68 7.20 -8.95 -3.23
CA GLU A 68 8.53 -8.95 -3.83
C GLU A 68 8.81 -7.63 -4.51
N VAL A 69 10.06 -7.44 -4.94
CA VAL A 69 10.43 -6.30 -5.78
C VAL A 69 9.52 -6.22 -7.00
N GLY A 70 9.01 -5.03 -7.27
CA GLY A 70 8.08 -4.78 -8.37
C GLY A 70 6.61 -4.86 -8.00
N ASP A 71 6.28 -5.44 -6.83
CA ASP A 71 4.91 -5.47 -6.36
C ASP A 71 4.51 -4.11 -5.78
N GLU A 72 3.21 -3.85 -5.78
CA GLU A 72 2.63 -2.62 -5.24
C GLU A 72 1.52 -2.97 -4.25
N ILE A 73 1.43 -2.20 -3.17
CA ILE A 73 0.35 -2.32 -2.20
C ILE A 73 -0.39 -1.00 -2.15
N TYR A 74 -1.70 -1.04 -2.37
CA TYR A 74 -2.58 0.12 -2.18
C TYR A 74 -3.25 -0.01 -0.83
N ILE A 75 -3.09 1.02 0.00
CA ILE A 75 -3.45 0.97 1.42
C ILE A 75 -4.50 2.02 1.73
N VAL A 76 -5.61 1.60 2.33
CA VAL A 76 -6.56 2.51 2.94
C VAL A 76 -6.18 2.66 4.41
N LEU A 77 -5.81 3.87 4.80
CA LEU A 77 -5.35 4.17 6.15
C LEU A 77 -6.41 4.99 6.88
N LEU A 78 -6.86 4.46 8.02
CA LEU A 78 -7.80 5.15 8.88
C LEU A 78 -7.04 5.79 10.03
N THR A 79 -7.28 7.07 10.28
CA THR A 79 -6.67 7.78 11.40
C THR A 79 -7.44 7.59 12.70
N ILE A 80 -8.58 6.88 12.63
CA ILE A 80 -9.36 6.47 13.79
C ILE A 80 -9.53 4.96 13.78
N ARG A 81 -9.74 4.39 14.95
CA ARG A 81 -9.98 2.95 15.08
C ARG A 81 -11.47 2.66 14.87
N LEU A 82 -11.77 1.70 13.97
CA LEU A 82 -13.12 1.18 13.82
C LEU A 82 -13.33 -0.01 14.75
N GLU A 83 -14.50 -0.09 15.37
CA GLU A 83 -14.89 -1.26 16.15
C GLU A 83 -15.06 -2.46 15.21
N GLU A 84 -14.55 -3.62 15.62
CA GLU A 84 -14.69 -4.83 14.83
C GLU A 84 -16.16 -5.22 14.71
N GLY A 85 -16.58 -5.53 13.49
CA GLY A 85 -17.97 -5.92 13.22
C GLY A 85 -18.95 -4.75 13.10
N LYS A 86 -18.50 -3.52 13.34
CA LYS A 86 -19.38 -2.36 13.19
C LYS A 86 -19.59 -2.05 11.71
N ILE A 87 -20.85 -1.88 11.33
CA ILE A 87 -21.22 -1.47 9.97
C ILE A 87 -21.41 0.05 10.00
N LEU A 88 -20.66 0.75 9.14
CA LEU A 88 -20.73 2.19 9.02
C LEU A 88 -21.88 2.57 8.09
N LYS A 89 -22.61 3.63 8.47
CA LYS A 89 -23.62 4.20 7.59
C LYS A 89 -22.96 5.04 6.50
N ALA A 90 -23.66 5.21 5.38
CA ALA A 90 -23.15 5.98 4.25
C ALA A 90 -22.70 7.38 4.66
N GLU A 91 -23.51 8.05 5.48
CA GLU A 91 -23.21 9.41 5.95
C GLU A 91 -21.95 9.44 6.82
N GLU A 92 -21.75 8.41 7.65
CA GLU A 92 -20.56 8.30 8.50
C GLU A 92 -19.29 8.16 7.66
N ILE A 93 -19.34 7.34 6.62
CA ILE A 93 -18.21 7.11 5.71
C ILE A 93 -17.85 8.39 4.97
N GLU A 94 -18.84 9.07 4.40
CA GLU A 94 -18.62 10.31 3.69
C GLU A 94 -18.07 11.39 4.61
N GLN A 95 -18.56 11.47 5.84
CA GLN A 95 -18.08 12.43 6.82
C GLN A 95 -16.63 12.15 7.22
N MET A 96 -16.29 10.89 7.45
CA MET A 96 -14.91 10.49 7.75
C MET A 96 -13.96 10.92 6.63
N TYR A 97 -14.37 10.70 5.39
CA TYR A 97 -13.56 11.10 4.24
C TYR A 97 -13.38 12.61 4.16
N LYS A 98 -14.46 13.38 4.33
CA LYS A 98 -14.43 14.84 4.31
C LYS A 98 -13.60 15.41 5.46
N ASP A 99 -13.60 14.76 6.62
CA ASP A 99 -12.84 15.18 7.79
C ASP A 99 -11.35 14.81 7.70
N GLY A 100 -10.92 14.20 6.61
CA GLY A 100 -9.52 13.80 6.44
C GLY A 100 -9.10 12.61 7.29
N LYS A 101 -10.04 11.82 7.79
CA LYS A 101 -9.77 10.63 8.62
C LYS A 101 -9.45 9.39 7.80
N VAL A 102 -9.59 9.47 6.50
CA VAL A 102 -9.26 8.39 5.56
C VAL A 102 -8.17 8.89 4.62
N LYS A 103 -7.07 8.17 4.56
CA LYS A 103 -5.96 8.45 3.65
C LYS A 103 -5.70 7.25 2.77
N PHE A 104 -5.19 7.50 1.59
CA PHE A 104 -4.85 6.46 0.64
C PHE A 104 -3.36 6.51 0.36
N LEU A 105 -2.70 5.37 0.46
CA LEU A 105 -1.27 5.26 0.24
C LEU A 105 -0.98 4.22 -0.83
N LYS A 106 0.14 4.42 -1.51
CA LYS A 106 0.72 3.43 -2.41
C LYS A 106 2.09 3.07 -1.89
N ALA A 107 2.35 1.80 -1.68
CA ALA A 107 3.66 1.29 -1.31
C ALA A 107 4.28 0.57 -2.50
N GLU A 108 5.51 0.94 -2.86
CA GLU A 108 6.28 0.30 -3.91
C GLU A 108 7.49 -0.39 -3.30
N ILE A 109 7.77 -1.61 -3.74
CA ILE A 109 8.82 -2.45 -3.17
C ILE A 109 10.03 -2.45 -4.11
N TYR A 110 11.20 -2.14 -3.55
CA TYR A 110 12.46 -2.06 -4.29
C TYR A 110 13.53 -2.93 -3.62
N GLY A 111 14.55 -3.30 -4.37
CA GLY A 111 15.76 -3.90 -3.82
C GLY A 111 16.52 -2.90 -2.93
N ALA A 112 17.49 -3.39 -2.15
CA ALA A 112 18.20 -2.60 -1.12
C ALA A 112 19.26 -1.68 -1.74
N VAL A 113 18.84 -0.69 -2.52
CA VAL A 113 19.72 0.24 -3.24
C VAL A 113 20.52 1.10 -2.27
N LEU A 114 19.88 1.62 -1.23
CA LEU A 114 20.55 2.50 -0.27
C LEU A 114 21.70 1.80 0.44
N LYS A 115 21.55 0.53 0.77
CA LYS A 115 22.60 -0.27 1.38
C LYS A 115 23.78 -0.49 0.43
N GLU A 116 23.49 -0.78 -0.85
CA GLU A 116 24.52 -0.94 -1.86
C GLU A 116 25.29 0.36 -2.07
N LEU A 117 24.61 1.50 -2.11
CA LEU A 117 25.24 2.81 -2.23
C LEU A 117 26.15 3.13 -1.04
N SER A 118 25.73 2.83 0.19
CA SER A 118 26.56 3.07 1.36
C SER A 118 27.81 2.19 1.38
N ASN A 119 27.74 1.00 0.78
CA ASN A 119 28.89 0.11 0.64
C ASN A 119 29.89 0.60 -0.41
N CYS A 120 29.48 1.44 -1.36
CA CYS A 120 30.37 2.05 -2.33
C CYS A 120 31.25 3.15 -1.73
N GLU A 121 30.82 3.76 -0.67
CA GLU A 121 31.48 4.90 -0.03
C GLU A 121 31.76 6.02 -1.02
N ASN A 122 33.02 6.46 -1.14
CA ASN A 122 33.41 7.55 -2.03
C ASN A 122 33.64 7.11 -3.49
N ARG A 123 33.36 5.87 -3.82
CA ARG A 123 33.60 5.31 -5.16
C ARG A 123 32.34 5.35 -6.05
N CYS A 124 31.18 5.59 -5.46
CA CYS A 124 29.94 5.65 -6.18
C CYS A 124 29.78 7.02 -6.85
N ASP A 125 29.52 7.02 -8.16
CA ASP A 125 29.18 8.22 -8.92
C ASP A 125 27.71 8.17 -9.32
N GLU A 126 27.23 9.21 -10.03
CA GLU A 126 25.85 9.29 -10.46
C GLU A 126 25.45 8.14 -11.38
N ILE A 127 26.37 7.71 -12.25
CA ILE A 127 26.12 6.62 -13.19
C ILE A 127 25.90 5.32 -12.41
N THR A 128 26.72 5.06 -11.41
CA THR A 128 26.58 3.90 -10.55
C THR A 128 25.26 3.94 -9.80
N TYR A 129 24.88 5.12 -9.30
CA TYR A 129 23.60 5.31 -8.63
C TYR A 129 22.43 4.96 -9.56
N ASP A 130 22.42 5.49 -10.78
CA ASP A 130 21.35 5.25 -11.75
C ASP A 130 21.21 3.76 -12.10
N ILE A 131 22.34 3.06 -12.25
CA ILE A 131 22.34 1.62 -12.54
C ILE A 131 21.71 0.85 -11.36
N LEU A 132 22.10 1.16 -10.14
CA LEU A 132 21.54 0.51 -8.94
C LEU A 132 20.06 0.79 -8.77
N ALA A 133 19.64 2.03 -9.00
CA ALA A 133 18.23 2.40 -8.91
C ALA A 133 17.38 1.65 -9.94
N ASN A 134 17.85 1.54 -11.19
CA ASN A 134 17.16 0.80 -12.24
C ASN A 134 17.07 -0.70 -11.91
N LYS A 135 18.14 -1.27 -11.39
CA LYS A 135 18.19 -2.67 -10.97
C LYS A 135 17.17 -2.94 -9.84
N ALA A 136 17.03 -2.02 -8.90
CA ALA A 136 16.08 -2.15 -7.82
C ALA A 136 14.62 -2.12 -8.31
N LYS A 137 14.33 -1.33 -9.36
CA LYS A 137 12.98 -1.25 -9.93
C LYS A 137 12.61 -2.46 -10.78
N THR A 138 13.56 -3.05 -11.46
CA THR A 138 13.33 -4.15 -12.39
C THR A 138 13.58 -5.51 -11.77
N GLY A 139 14.21 -5.53 -10.65
CA GLY A 139 14.65 -6.72 -10.07
C GLY A 139 14.34 -7.55 -9.23
#